data_1f2d7fa88842b7cd3cc4d2709c95d866
#
_entry.id   1f2d7fa88842b7cd3cc4d2709c95d866
#
_cell.length_a   1.000
_cell.length_b   1.000
_cell.length_c   1.000
_cell.angle_alpha   90.00
_cell.angle_beta   90.00
_cell.angle_gamma   90.00
#
_symmetry.space_group_name_H-M   'P 1'
#
loop_
_entity.id
_entity.type
_entity.pdbx_description
1 polymer ?
#
loop_
_entity_poly.entity_id
_entity_poly.type
_entity_poly.pdbx_seq_one_letter_code
_entity_poly.pdbx_strand_id
1 'polypeptide(L)'
;MGEVTREGYEPKNVLVLLELSEAQRARLEAGAPGAEFVYAEPAEAGSSVAAPCDPTDEQVAAADVVVGNLAPARVPLAANLQLMQLNSAGYDGYAAANNLPAGARLCCAVGAYGQAVSEHVFAQLLGLMKHLPGYHDLQRTHEWADLGPVTSLRGANVLVLGAGDIGSHFAQLCAGMGAHVTGVNRHGGEAPAGFERVVTMAQMREHLGEADVVVSFLPSTPETQGLANAGFFAAMRRGAYFANGGRGDLVVNEDLVAALACGQLAGAALDVMVPEPLSAESPLWDAPNLALTPHVSGGFHLAVVLDNIVDIAAENLRRLRAGEPLRNHVLG
;
A
#
# COMPACT_ATOMS: atom_id res chain seq x y z
N MET A 1 -14.86 -9.09 -21.97
CA MET A 1 -13.78 -9.70 -22.76
C MET A 1 -13.60 -11.11 -22.24
N GLY A 2 -13.77 -12.14 -23.10
CA GLY A 2 -13.69 -13.53 -22.65
C GLY A 2 -12.29 -13.86 -22.14
N GLU A 3 -12.22 -14.53 -20.99
CA GLU A 3 -10.99 -15.08 -20.44
C GLU A 3 -10.44 -16.11 -21.43
N VAL A 4 -9.28 -15.82 -22.00
CA VAL A 4 -8.54 -16.79 -22.81
C VAL A 4 -7.90 -17.76 -21.82
N THR A 5 -8.46 -18.96 -21.69
CA THR A 5 -7.78 -20.07 -21.02
C THR A 5 -6.50 -20.38 -21.83
N ARG A 6 -5.35 -20.16 -21.20
CA ARG A 6 -4.05 -20.54 -21.78
C ARG A 6 -3.76 -22.01 -21.40
N GLU A 7 -2.91 -22.70 -22.17
CA GLU A 7 -2.37 -23.99 -21.71
C GLU A 7 -1.65 -23.80 -20.38
N GLY A 8 -1.81 -24.78 -19.47
CA GLY A 8 -1.11 -24.79 -18.20
C GLY A 8 0.40 -24.84 -18.40
N TYR A 9 1.15 -24.21 -17.50
CA TYR A 9 2.60 -24.25 -17.49
C TYR A 9 3.12 -24.91 -16.22
N GLU A 10 3.96 -25.95 -16.36
CA GLU A 10 4.61 -26.58 -15.21
C GLU A 10 5.92 -25.83 -14.88
N PRO A 11 5.97 -25.08 -13.74
CA PRO A 11 7.19 -24.43 -13.30
C PRO A 11 8.33 -25.44 -13.08
N LYS A 12 9.55 -25.06 -13.49
CA LYS A 12 10.74 -25.88 -13.30
C LYS A 12 11.68 -25.27 -12.28
N ASN A 13 11.94 -23.96 -12.37
CA ASN A 13 12.89 -23.22 -11.55
C ASN A 13 12.21 -22.00 -10.94
N VAL A 14 11.81 -22.10 -9.67
CA VAL A 14 11.16 -21.03 -8.93
C VAL A 14 12.20 -20.31 -8.08
N LEU A 15 12.55 -19.08 -8.45
CA LEU A 15 13.43 -18.22 -7.66
C LEU A 15 12.61 -17.45 -6.62
N VAL A 16 12.96 -17.60 -5.35
CA VAL A 16 12.26 -16.96 -4.23
C VAL A 16 13.15 -15.89 -3.60
N LEU A 17 12.67 -14.65 -3.60
CA LEU A 17 13.35 -13.46 -3.09
C LEU A 17 12.78 -13.01 -1.74
N LEU A 18 12.35 -13.94 -0.92
CA LEU A 18 11.72 -13.72 0.38
C LEU A 18 12.39 -14.60 1.44
N GLU A 19 12.60 -14.04 2.62
CA GLU A 19 13.00 -14.80 3.80
C GLU A 19 11.77 -15.50 4.39
N LEU A 20 11.66 -16.81 4.17
CA LEU A 20 10.51 -17.61 4.57
C LEU A 20 10.87 -18.62 5.66
N SER A 21 9.97 -18.79 6.62
CA SER A 21 10.01 -19.91 7.57
C SER A 21 9.77 -21.25 6.84
N GLU A 22 10.14 -22.36 7.48
CA GLU A 22 9.89 -23.71 6.93
C GLU A 22 8.40 -23.93 6.60
N ALA A 23 7.48 -23.47 7.44
CA ALA A 23 6.03 -23.60 7.21
C ALA A 23 5.58 -22.79 6.00
N GLN A 24 6.12 -21.59 5.78
CA GLN A 24 5.84 -20.75 4.63
C GLN A 24 6.42 -21.34 3.35
N ARG A 25 7.65 -21.88 3.41
CA ARG A 25 8.27 -22.61 2.28
C ARG A 25 7.41 -23.79 1.86
N ALA A 26 7.00 -24.64 2.79
CA ALA A 26 6.15 -25.80 2.51
C ALA A 26 4.82 -25.41 1.85
N ARG A 27 4.19 -24.30 2.27
CA ARG A 27 2.96 -23.78 1.63
C ARG A 27 3.22 -23.29 0.21
N LEU A 28 4.31 -22.57 -0.01
CA LEU A 28 4.69 -22.06 -1.34
C LEU A 28 4.98 -23.21 -2.32
N GLU A 29 5.80 -24.18 -1.89
CA GLU A 29 6.22 -25.35 -2.66
C GLU A 29 5.04 -26.24 -3.04
N ALA A 30 4.00 -26.33 -2.19
CA ALA A 30 2.77 -27.04 -2.51
C ALA A 30 2.02 -26.46 -3.73
N GLY A 31 2.24 -25.20 -4.09
CA GLY A 31 1.71 -24.58 -5.30
C GLY A 31 2.28 -25.12 -6.61
N ALA A 32 3.54 -25.60 -6.60
CA ALA A 32 4.22 -26.18 -7.75
C ALA A 32 5.05 -27.43 -7.34
N PRO A 33 4.39 -28.53 -6.93
CA PRO A 33 5.11 -29.74 -6.55
C PRO A 33 5.91 -30.28 -7.74
N GLY A 34 7.19 -30.57 -7.49
CA GLY A 34 8.14 -31.05 -8.51
C GLY A 34 9.00 -29.97 -9.17
N ALA A 35 8.73 -28.67 -8.92
CA ALA A 35 9.64 -27.58 -9.28
C ALA A 35 10.86 -27.55 -8.35
N GLU A 36 11.98 -27.07 -8.84
CA GLU A 36 13.14 -26.71 -8.03
C GLU A 36 12.93 -25.30 -7.47
N PHE A 37 12.97 -25.17 -6.15
CA PHE A 37 12.88 -23.87 -5.46
C PHE A 37 14.26 -23.41 -5.02
N VAL A 38 14.68 -22.26 -5.54
CA VAL A 38 15.94 -21.61 -5.18
C VAL A 38 15.63 -20.38 -4.34
N TYR A 39 16.06 -20.40 -3.09
CA TYR A 39 15.91 -19.26 -2.18
C TYR A 39 17.18 -18.41 -2.24
N ALA A 40 17.01 -17.14 -2.64
CA ALA A 40 18.13 -16.21 -2.70
C ALA A 40 18.60 -15.82 -1.28
N GLU A 41 19.88 -15.50 -1.17
CA GLU A 41 20.47 -15.07 0.10
C GLU A 41 19.87 -13.72 0.54
N PRO A 42 19.77 -13.48 1.87
CA PRO A 42 19.36 -12.18 2.38
C PRO A 42 20.24 -11.06 1.84
N ALA A 43 19.62 -9.94 1.51
CA ALA A 43 20.35 -8.75 1.10
C ALA A 43 21.12 -8.15 2.29
N GLU A 44 22.15 -7.32 2.01
CA GLU A 44 22.93 -6.66 3.05
C GLU A 44 22.03 -5.83 4.00
N ALA A 45 22.47 -5.71 5.25
CA ALA A 45 21.76 -4.94 6.28
C ALA A 45 21.51 -3.48 5.82
N GLY A 46 20.26 -3.04 5.88
CA GLY A 46 19.82 -1.72 5.41
C GLY A 46 19.20 -1.72 4.02
N SER A 47 19.10 -2.88 3.37
CA SER A 47 18.33 -3.04 2.13
C SER A 47 16.84 -2.79 2.34
N SER A 48 16.13 -2.47 1.24
CA SER A 48 14.70 -2.22 1.28
C SER A 48 13.92 -3.44 1.76
N VAL A 49 12.95 -3.25 2.65
CA VAL A 49 12.00 -4.30 3.07
C VAL A 49 11.23 -4.89 1.88
N ALA A 50 11.07 -4.11 0.80
CA ALA A 50 10.42 -4.56 -0.43
C ALA A 50 11.29 -5.54 -1.25
N ALA A 51 12.63 -5.58 -1.02
CA ALA A 51 13.57 -6.46 -1.68
C ALA A 51 14.55 -7.05 -0.64
N PRO A 52 14.09 -8.01 0.18
CA PRO A 52 14.87 -8.52 1.31
C PRO A 52 16.01 -9.46 0.90
N CYS A 53 16.04 -9.95 -0.34
CA CYS A 53 17.04 -10.88 -0.84
C CYS A 53 17.71 -10.34 -2.12
N ASP A 54 18.97 -10.72 -2.34
CA ASP A 54 19.74 -10.35 -3.53
C ASP A 54 20.18 -11.62 -4.29
N PRO A 55 19.50 -12.00 -5.40
CA PRO A 55 19.84 -13.16 -6.20
C PRO A 55 21.08 -12.89 -7.05
N THR A 56 21.84 -13.95 -7.41
CA THR A 56 22.87 -13.84 -8.45
C THR A 56 22.24 -13.73 -9.85
N ASP A 57 23.00 -13.26 -10.84
CA ASP A 57 22.51 -13.17 -12.22
C ASP A 57 22.26 -14.56 -12.83
N GLU A 58 23.01 -15.59 -12.42
CA GLU A 58 22.81 -16.98 -12.82
C GLU A 58 21.47 -17.53 -12.28
N GLN A 59 21.13 -17.22 -11.02
CA GLN A 59 19.84 -17.60 -10.43
C GLN A 59 18.68 -16.95 -11.18
N VAL A 60 18.80 -15.66 -11.51
CA VAL A 60 17.79 -14.93 -12.27
C VAL A 60 17.64 -15.50 -13.68
N ALA A 61 18.76 -15.78 -14.38
CA ALA A 61 18.73 -16.32 -15.73
C ALA A 61 18.15 -17.74 -15.83
N ALA A 62 18.29 -18.54 -14.77
CA ALA A 62 17.75 -19.90 -14.70
C ALA A 62 16.25 -19.94 -14.40
N ALA A 63 15.68 -18.87 -13.82
CA ALA A 63 14.30 -18.85 -13.32
C ALA A 63 13.27 -18.77 -14.45
N ASP A 64 12.24 -19.59 -14.34
CA ASP A 64 11.00 -19.46 -15.13
C ASP A 64 9.84 -18.87 -14.30
N VAL A 65 9.98 -18.89 -12.98
CA VAL A 65 9.09 -18.16 -12.05
C VAL A 65 9.94 -17.40 -11.04
N VAL A 66 9.55 -16.14 -10.74
CA VAL A 66 10.14 -15.34 -9.68
C VAL A 66 9.05 -14.98 -8.67
N VAL A 67 9.30 -15.25 -7.39
CA VAL A 67 8.45 -14.85 -6.26
C VAL A 67 9.20 -13.83 -5.41
N GLY A 68 8.76 -12.59 -5.45
CA GLY A 68 9.40 -11.45 -4.82
C GLY A 68 9.73 -10.33 -5.80
N ASN A 69 10.21 -9.20 -5.28
CA ASN A 69 10.53 -8.02 -6.08
C ASN A 69 11.96 -8.11 -6.64
N LEU A 70 12.11 -8.56 -7.88
CA LEU A 70 13.36 -8.44 -8.62
C LEU A 70 13.48 -7.01 -9.16
N ALA A 71 14.65 -6.38 -9.02
CA ALA A 71 14.87 -5.04 -9.56
C ALA A 71 14.46 -4.95 -11.04
N PRO A 72 13.65 -3.95 -11.48
CA PRO A 72 13.15 -3.89 -12.86
C PRO A 72 14.24 -3.98 -13.92
N ALA A 73 15.42 -3.40 -13.67
CA ALA A 73 16.57 -3.47 -14.59
C ALA A 73 17.11 -4.90 -14.81
N ARG A 74 16.88 -5.82 -13.88
CA ARG A 74 17.35 -7.22 -13.95
C ARG A 74 16.32 -8.17 -14.55
N VAL A 75 15.05 -7.75 -14.69
CA VAL A 75 13.98 -8.61 -15.24
C VAL A 75 14.32 -9.20 -16.61
N PRO A 76 14.97 -8.48 -17.56
CA PRO A 76 15.36 -9.04 -18.84
C PRO A 76 16.36 -10.21 -18.78
N LEU A 77 17.09 -10.39 -17.67
CA LEU A 77 17.99 -11.54 -17.49
C LEU A 77 17.22 -12.87 -17.41
N ALA A 78 15.98 -12.84 -16.89
CA ALA A 78 15.10 -14.01 -16.81
C ALA A 78 14.40 -14.28 -18.16
N ALA A 79 15.16 -14.64 -19.19
CA ALA A 79 14.65 -14.78 -20.55
C ALA A 79 13.52 -15.82 -20.71
N ASN A 80 13.44 -16.80 -19.81
CA ASN A 80 12.44 -17.88 -19.81
C ASN A 80 11.25 -17.59 -18.87
N LEU A 81 11.17 -16.40 -18.31
CA LEU A 81 10.17 -16.03 -17.32
C LEU A 81 8.73 -16.25 -17.82
N GLN A 82 7.93 -16.93 -17.04
CA GLN A 82 6.50 -17.17 -17.27
C GLN A 82 5.63 -16.41 -16.29
N LEU A 83 6.09 -16.30 -15.03
CA LEU A 83 5.40 -15.60 -13.96
C LEU A 83 6.39 -14.86 -13.08
N MET A 84 6.12 -13.59 -12.82
CA MET A 84 6.70 -12.83 -11.75
C MET A 84 5.60 -12.45 -10.77
N GLN A 85 5.63 -13.03 -9.57
CA GLN A 85 4.75 -12.71 -8.47
C GLN A 85 5.45 -11.74 -7.54
N LEU A 86 5.05 -10.48 -7.56
CA LEU A 86 5.60 -9.47 -6.65
C LEU A 86 5.17 -9.73 -5.20
N ASN A 87 6.04 -9.35 -4.28
CA ASN A 87 5.66 -9.23 -2.87
C ASN A 87 5.03 -7.87 -2.54
N SER A 88 5.07 -6.88 -3.42
CA SER A 88 4.42 -5.58 -3.26
C SER A 88 3.02 -5.53 -3.89
N ALA A 89 2.14 -4.67 -3.36
CA ALA A 89 0.87 -4.33 -3.99
C ALA A 89 1.07 -3.34 -5.16
N GLY A 90 2.06 -2.45 -5.06
CA GLY A 90 2.43 -1.53 -6.14
C GLY A 90 3.35 -2.20 -7.16
N TYR A 91 3.18 -1.83 -8.44
CA TYR A 91 3.96 -2.33 -9.57
C TYR A 91 4.44 -1.21 -10.51
N ASP A 92 4.39 0.03 -10.05
CA ASP A 92 4.63 1.24 -10.84
C ASP A 92 5.99 1.21 -11.57
N GLY A 93 7.05 0.78 -10.87
CA GLY A 93 8.39 0.65 -11.45
C GLY A 93 8.48 -0.38 -12.60
N TYR A 94 7.69 -1.45 -12.53
CA TYR A 94 7.66 -2.48 -13.59
C TYR A 94 6.84 -2.02 -14.78
N ALA A 95 5.73 -1.30 -14.55
CA ALA A 95 4.94 -0.68 -15.60
C ALA A 95 5.75 0.38 -16.36
N ALA A 96 6.51 1.22 -15.66
CA ALA A 96 7.39 2.22 -16.25
C ALA A 96 8.56 1.59 -17.04
N ALA A 97 9.16 0.51 -16.51
CA ALA A 97 10.27 -0.17 -17.18
C ALA A 97 9.83 -0.88 -18.47
N ASN A 98 8.60 -1.41 -18.51
CA ASN A 98 8.00 -2.08 -19.67
C ASN A 98 8.94 -3.10 -20.35
N ASN A 99 9.63 -3.93 -19.55
CA ASN A 99 10.70 -4.80 -19.98
C ASN A 99 10.49 -6.29 -19.62
N LEU A 100 9.25 -6.69 -19.39
CA LEU A 100 8.90 -8.09 -19.20
C LEU A 100 9.22 -8.90 -20.46
N PRO A 101 9.81 -10.10 -20.35
CA PRO A 101 9.95 -11.03 -21.46
C PRO A 101 8.60 -11.34 -22.12
N ALA A 102 8.63 -11.60 -23.43
CA ALA A 102 7.42 -11.88 -24.19
C ALA A 102 6.67 -13.10 -23.62
N GLY A 103 5.40 -12.95 -23.30
CA GLY A 103 4.57 -14.00 -22.71
C GLY A 103 4.67 -14.15 -21.20
N ALA A 104 5.63 -13.47 -20.55
CA ALA A 104 5.71 -13.41 -19.10
C ALA A 104 4.52 -12.61 -18.51
N ARG A 105 4.08 -13.01 -17.32
CA ARG A 105 2.97 -12.36 -16.59
C ARG A 105 3.48 -11.79 -15.28
N LEU A 106 3.05 -10.58 -14.96
CA LEU A 106 3.32 -9.91 -13.69
C LEU A 106 2.06 -9.93 -12.83
N CYS A 107 2.17 -10.43 -11.62
CA CYS A 107 1.13 -10.38 -10.60
C CYS A 107 1.63 -9.62 -9.38
N CYS A 108 0.77 -8.83 -8.75
CA CYS A 108 1.08 -8.10 -7.52
C CYS A 108 0.43 -8.76 -6.30
N ALA A 109 0.77 -8.26 -5.09
CA ALA A 109 0.29 -8.82 -3.83
C ALA A 109 -0.88 -8.01 -3.22
N VAL A 110 -1.79 -7.50 -4.06
CA VAL A 110 -3.04 -6.87 -3.56
C VAL A 110 -3.83 -7.90 -2.75
N GLY A 111 -4.28 -7.50 -1.55
CA GLY A 111 -4.94 -8.38 -0.58
C GLY A 111 -4.00 -8.88 0.52
N ALA A 112 -2.69 -8.57 0.45
CA ALA A 112 -1.74 -8.95 1.50
C ALA A 112 -1.61 -7.90 2.60
N TYR A 113 -1.90 -6.65 2.32
CA TYR A 113 -1.52 -5.49 3.13
C TYR A 113 -2.69 -4.82 3.87
N GLY A 114 -3.92 -5.24 3.58
CA GLY A 114 -5.12 -4.57 4.07
C GLY A 114 -5.10 -4.29 5.57
N GLN A 115 -4.81 -5.31 6.38
CA GLN A 115 -4.76 -5.18 7.83
C GLN A 115 -3.61 -4.26 8.27
N ALA A 116 -2.37 -4.52 7.85
CA ALA A 116 -1.20 -3.81 8.37
C ALA A 116 -1.26 -2.31 8.08
N VAL A 117 -1.53 -1.93 6.83
CA VAL A 117 -1.58 -0.52 6.43
C VAL A 117 -2.77 0.20 7.05
N SER A 118 -3.95 -0.44 7.09
CA SER A 118 -5.14 0.18 7.67
C SER A 118 -5.00 0.44 9.16
N GLU A 119 -4.49 -0.53 9.94
CA GLU A 119 -4.24 -0.38 11.37
C GLU A 119 -3.22 0.72 11.66
N HIS A 120 -2.14 0.80 10.89
CA HIS A 120 -1.09 1.81 11.03
C HIS A 120 -1.64 3.22 10.81
N VAL A 121 -2.30 3.46 9.67
CA VAL A 121 -2.88 4.77 9.34
C VAL A 121 -3.98 5.15 10.32
N PHE A 122 -4.79 4.18 10.76
CA PHE A 122 -5.82 4.38 11.77
C PHE A 122 -5.23 4.80 13.12
N ALA A 123 -4.13 4.16 13.56
CA ALA A 123 -3.45 4.50 14.79
C ALA A 123 -2.86 5.91 14.76
N GLN A 124 -2.20 6.31 13.65
CA GLN A 124 -1.69 7.66 13.47
C GLN A 124 -2.81 8.71 13.54
N LEU A 125 -3.90 8.49 12.78
CA LEU A 125 -5.06 9.37 12.76
C LEU A 125 -5.67 9.52 14.15
N LEU A 126 -5.92 8.41 14.84
CA LEU A 126 -6.52 8.44 16.17
C LEU A 126 -5.58 9.10 17.19
N GLY A 127 -4.27 8.88 17.06
CA GLY A 127 -3.23 9.54 17.85
C GLY A 127 -3.27 11.07 17.70
N LEU A 128 -3.38 11.58 16.48
CA LEU A 128 -3.54 13.02 16.21
C LEU A 128 -4.84 13.57 16.80
N MET A 129 -5.96 12.88 16.60
CA MET A 129 -7.27 13.27 17.13
C MET A 129 -7.31 13.34 18.67
N LYS A 130 -6.39 12.64 19.34
CA LYS A 130 -6.25 12.59 20.81
C LYS A 130 -5.03 13.36 21.33
N HIS A 131 -4.34 14.13 20.49
CA HIS A 131 -3.13 14.90 20.82
C HIS A 131 -1.98 14.04 21.39
N LEU A 132 -1.93 12.72 21.06
CA LEU A 132 -0.93 11.83 21.65
C LEU A 132 0.52 12.26 21.35
N PRO A 133 0.88 12.75 20.12
CA PRO A 133 2.22 13.28 19.87
C PRO A 133 2.58 14.44 20.81
N GLY A 134 1.68 15.41 21.00
CA GLY A 134 1.91 16.55 21.90
C GLY A 134 2.05 16.11 23.35
N TYR A 135 1.25 15.14 23.83
CA TYR A 135 1.43 14.58 25.17
C TYR A 135 2.74 13.81 25.32
N HIS A 136 3.22 13.15 24.24
CA HIS A 136 4.54 12.54 24.25
C HIS A 136 5.66 13.58 24.40
N ASP A 137 5.54 14.74 23.75
CA ASP A 137 6.52 15.84 23.88
C ASP A 137 6.52 16.42 25.30
N LEU A 138 5.33 16.67 25.89
CA LEU A 138 5.21 17.10 27.29
C LEU A 138 5.81 16.08 28.26
N GLN A 139 5.62 14.78 28.00
CA GLN A 139 6.27 13.72 28.80
C GLN A 139 7.80 13.83 28.76
N ARG A 140 8.38 14.16 27.60
CA ARG A 140 9.84 14.28 27.44
C ARG A 140 10.41 15.50 28.18
N THR A 141 9.61 16.56 28.33
CA THR A 141 9.96 17.77 29.07
C THR A 141 9.52 17.76 30.54
N HIS A 142 8.91 16.66 31.00
CA HIS A 142 8.35 16.47 32.35
C HIS A 142 7.27 17.52 32.70
N GLU A 143 6.50 17.93 31.68
CA GLU A 143 5.40 18.88 31.86
C GLU A 143 4.07 18.17 32.04
N TRP A 144 3.29 18.61 33.05
CA TRP A 144 1.94 18.11 33.32
C TRP A 144 0.92 19.17 32.87
N ALA A 145 0.48 19.08 31.60
CA ALA A 145 -0.44 20.05 31.01
C ALA A 145 -1.56 19.34 30.22
N ASP A 146 -2.71 20.00 30.13
CA ASP A 146 -3.83 19.60 29.28
C ASP A 146 -3.73 20.32 27.93
N LEU A 147 -3.77 19.57 26.83
CA LEU A 147 -3.70 20.11 25.45
C LEU A 147 -5.10 20.48 24.89
N GLY A 148 -6.13 20.40 25.72
CA GLY A 148 -7.46 20.88 25.38
C GLY A 148 -8.36 19.85 24.65
N PRO A 149 -9.40 20.33 23.95
CA PRO A 149 -10.44 19.48 23.37
C PRO A 149 -9.92 18.51 22.33
N VAL A 150 -10.46 17.29 22.34
CA VAL A 150 -10.15 16.22 21.37
C VAL A 150 -11.36 15.91 20.49
N THR A 151 -11.12 15.28 19.35
CA THR A 151 -12.16 14.83 18.41
C THR A 151 -12.39 13.32 18.49
N SER A 152 -13.49 12.84 17.89
CA SER A 152 -13.85 11.41 17.89
C SER A 152 -14.31 10.98 16.50
N LEU A 153 -14.05 9.72 16.18
CA LEU A 153 -14.61 9.09 14.97
C LEU A 153 -16.11 8.77 15.12
N ARG A 154 -16.64 8.68 16.34
CA ARG A 154 -18.07 8.41 16.53
C ARG A 154 -18.91 9.54 15.93
N GLY A 155 -19.73 9.19 14.94
CA GLY A 155 -20.57 10.14 14.20
C GLY A 155 -19.80 11.04 13.21
N ALA A 156 -18.49 10.82 13.01
CA ALA A 156 -17.70 11.53 12.02
C ALA A 156 -17.98 11.03 10.60
N ASN A 157 -17.92 11.92 9.62
CA ASN A 157 -17.95 11.58 8.21
C ASN A 157 -16.52 11.29 7.72
N VAL A 158 -16.28 10.07 7.27
CA VAL A 158 -14.98 9.61 6.76
C VAL A 158 -15.08 9.36 5.26
N LEU A 159 -14.22 10.02 4.49
CA LEU A 159 -14.10 9.83 3.05
C LEU A 159 -12.82 9.04 2.74
N VAL A 160 -12.97 7.84 2.19
CA VAL A 160 -11.85 6.94 1.86
C VAL A 160 -11.64 6.94 0.35
N LEU A 161 -10.53 7.55 -0.10
CA LEU A 161 -10.10 7.56 -1.49
C LEU A 161 -9.39 6.24 -1.80
N GLY A 162 -10.06 5.36 -2.53
CA GLY A 162 -9.61 4.00 -2.81
C GLY A 162 -10.37 2.96 -1.99
N ALA A 163 -11.59 2.60 -2.41
CA ALA A 163 -12.42 1.56 -1.80
C ALA A 163 -12.00 0.13 -2.23
N GLY A 164 -10.67 -0.13 -2.22
CA GLY A 164 -10.06 -1.44 -2.47
C GLY A 164 -9.80 -2.21 -1.18
N ASP A 165 -8.81 -3.12 -1.19
CA ASP A 165 -8.44 -3.97 -0.06
C ASP A 165 -8.12 -3.15 1.21
N ILE A 166 -7.12 -2.28 1.16
CA ILE A 166 -6.69 -1.47 2.31
C ILE A 166 -7.81 -0.53 2.76
N GLY A 167 -8.47 0.14 1.81
CA GLY A 167 -9.57 1.06 2.12
C GLY A 167 -10.75 0.37 2.79
N SER A 168 -11.04 -0.88 2.43
CA SER A 168 -12.13 -1.65 3.06
C SER A 168 -11.78 -2.06 4.49
N HIS A 169 -10.54 -2.45 4.76
CA HIS A 169 -10.08 -2.71 6.13
C HIS A 169 -10.14 -1.44 6.99
N PHE A 170 -9.68 -0.31 6.46
CA PHE A 170 -9.76 0.98 7.14
C PHE A 170 -11.20 1.40 7.41
N ALA A 171 -12.09 1.23 6.42
CA ALA A 171 -13.51 1.54 6.57
C ALA A 171 -14.17 0.72 7.68
N GLN A 172 -13.84 -0.57 7.80
CA GLN A 172 -14.34 -1.43 8.86
C GLN A 172 -13.89 -0.96 10.25
N LEU A 173 -12.63 -0.51 10.41
CA LEU A 173 -12.14 0.07 11.66
C LEU A 173 -12.92 1.35 12.02
N CYS A 174 -13.11 2.26 11.06
CA CYS A 174 -13.88 3.49 11.28
C CYS A 174 -15.36 3.21 11.60
N ALA A 175 -16.00 2.32 10.85
CA ALA A 175 -17.39 1.91 11.10
C ALA A 175 -17.55 1.24 12.48
N GLY A 176 -16.57 0.43 12.91
CA GLY A 176 -16.52 -0.16 14.26
C GLY A 176 -16.45 0.89 15.37
N MET A 177 -15.90 2.08 15.10
CA MET A 177 -15.91 3.23 16.00
C MET A 177 -17.20 4.09 15.90
N GLY A 178 -18.11 3.76 14.97
CA GLY A 178 -19.37 4.45 14.76
C GLY A 178 -19.25 5.67 13.84
N ALA A 179 -18.32 5.67 12.90
CA ALA A 179 -18.21 6.66 11.83
C ALA A 179 -19.12 6.33 10.65
N HIS A 180 -19.51 7.34 9.86
CA HIS A 180 -20.19 7.24 8.58
C HIS A 180 -19.13 7.21 7.47
N VAL A 181 -18.96 6.09 6.78
CA VAL A 181 -17.85 5.91 5.84
C VAL A 181 -18.34 5.91 4.40
N THR A 182 -17.85 6.84 3.60
CA THR A 182 -18.05 6.91 2.15
C THR A 182 -16.76 6.52 1.44
N GLY A 183 -16.82 5.54 0.56
CA GLY A 183 -15.71 5.14 -0.30
C GLY A 183 -15.70 5.89 -1.62
N VAL A 184 -14.52 6.04 -2.21
CA VAL A 184 -14.33 6.58 -3.56
C VAL A 184 -13.56 5.56 -4.38
N ASN A 185 -14.07 5.23 -5.57
CA ASN A 185 -13.33 4.44 -6.56
C ASN A 185 -13.57 4.97 -7.97
N ARG A 186 -13.03 4.29 -8.98
CA ARG A 186 -13.15 4.72 -10.38
C ARG A 186 -14.60 4.64 -10.89
N HIS A 187 -15.36 3.65 -10.47
CA HIS A 187 -16.63 3.26 -11.11
C HIS A 187 -17.86 3.43 -10.22
N GLY A 188 -17.71 3.72 -8.93
CA GLY A 188 -18.81 3.60 -7.97
C GLY A 188 -19.19 2.12 -7.76
N GLY A 189 -20.45 1.88 -7.44
CA GLY A 189 -21.02 0.53 -7.37
C GLY A 189 -21.35 0.06 -5.96
N GLU A 190 -21.41 -1.25 -5.78
CA GLU A 190 -21.73 -1.89 -4.50
C GLU A 190 -20.68 -1.52 -3.43
N ALA A 191 -21.15 -1.22 -2.23
CA ALA A 191 -20.31 -0.84 -1.12
C ALA A 191 -19.72 -2.09 -0.44
N PRO A 192 -18.38 -2.26 -0.41
CA PRO A 192 -17.77 -3.31 0.39
C PRO A 192 -18.05 -3.13 1.90
N ALA A 193 -17.76 -4.15 2.69
CA ALA A 193 -17.95 -4.11 4.13
C ALA A 193 -17.21 -2.90 4.74
N GLY A 194 -17.88 -2.19 5.66
CA GLY A 194 -17.38 -0.99 6.31
C GLY A 194 -17.80 0.31 5.65
N PHE A 195 -18.22 0.31 4.39
CA PHE A 195 -18.74 1.47 3.70
C PHE A 195 -20.27 1.54 3.74
N GLU A 196 -20.83 2.72 3.97
CA GLU A 196 -22.26 2.98 3.78
C GLU A 196 -22.61 3.16 2.31
N ARG A 197 -21.68 3.73 1.53
CA ARG A 197 -21.77 3.94 0.08
C ARG A 197 -20.41 4.07 -0.58
N VAL A 198 -20.38 3.86 -1.90
CA VAL A 198 -19.21 4.11 -2.74
C VAL A 198 -19.62 5.05 -3.88
N VAL A 199 -18.87 6.13 -4.06
CA VAL A 199 -19.05 7.12 -5.12
C VAL A 199 -17.88 7.10 -6.10
N THR A 200 -18.05 7.74 -7.25
CA THR A 200 -17.00 7.83 -8.26
C THR A 200 -15.97 8.93 -7.94
N MET A 201 -14.78 8.86 -8.55
CA MET A 201 -13.78 9.93 -8.46
C MET A 201 -14.34 11.30 -8.90
N ALA A 202 -15.23 11.34 -9.89
CA ALA A 202 -15.86 12.57 -10.37
C ALA A 202 -16.75 13.23 -9.29
N GLN A 203 -17.39 12.42 -8.44
CA GLN A 203 -18.27 12.87 -7.35
C GLN A 203 -17.51 13.19 -6.06
N MET A 204 -16.24 12.79 -5.93
CA MET A 204 -15.43 12.95 -4.71
C MET A 204 -15.47 14.38 -4.15
N ARG A 205 -15.38 15.40 -5.02
CA ARG A 205 -15.34 16.82 -4.59
C ARG A 205 -16.60 17.27 -3.86
N GLU A 206 -17.74 16.65 -4.14
CA GLU A 206 -19.03 16.96 -3.48
C GLU A 206 -19.03 16.54 -2.01
N HIS A 207 -18.14 15.59 -1.63
CA HIS A 207 -18.06 15.03 -0.28
C HIS A 207 -16.91 15.60 0.56
N LEU A 208 -15.95 16.33 -0.05
CA LEU A 208 -14.79 16.88 0.68
C LEU A 208 -15.19 17.86 1.78
N GLY A 209 -16.16 18.73 1.51
CA GLY A 209 -16.60 19.76 2.46
C GLY A 209 -17.39 19.25 3.67
N GLU A 210 -17.88 18.00 3.60
CA GLU A 210 -18.64 17.35 4.67
C GLU A 210 -17.78 16.37 5.50
N ALA A 211 -16.60 15.99 4.96
CA ALA A 211 -15.74 15.01 5.58
C ALA A 211 -14.95 15.58 6.76
N ASP A 212 -15.07 14.95 7.92
CA ASP A 212 -14.22 15.20 9.10
C ASP A 212 -12.85 14.58 8.95
N VAL A 213 -12.78 13.51 8.17
CA VAL A 213 -11.54 12.77 7.83
C VAL A 213 -11.54 12.40 6.35
N VAL A 214 -10.43 12.69 5.68
CA VAL A 214 -10.16 12.19 4.33
C VAL A 214 -8.91 11.34 4.37
N VAL A 215 -8.99 10.10 3.90
CA VAL A 215 -7.83 9.20 3.83
C VAL A 215 -7.65 8.65 2.42
N SER A 216 -6.41 8.56 1.94
CA SER A 216 -6.10 8.03 0.61
C SER A 216 -5.30 6.73 0.69
N PHE A 217 -5.77 5.76 -0.12
CA PHE A 217 -5.07 4.52 -0.49
C PHE A 217 -5.03 4.36 -2.01
N LEU A 218 -5.07 5.48 -2.74
CA LEU A 218 -5.04 5.47 -4.21
C LEU A 218 -3.66 5.05 -4.74
N PRO A 219 -3.62 4.34 -5.89
CA PRO A 219 -2.38 4.09 -6.61
C PRO A 219 -1.88 5.38 -7.29
N SER A 220 -0.61 5.39 -7.70
CA SER A 220 -0.06 6.44 -8.56
C SER A 220 -0.56 6.24 -9.99
N THR A 221 -1.24 7.24 -10.51
CA THR A 221 -1.68 7.35 -11.91
C THR A 221 -1.60 8.82 -12.34
N PRO A 222 -1.61 9.14 -13.63
CA PRO A 222 -1.65 10.53 -14.08
C PRO A 222 -2.80 11.35 -13.47
N GLU A 223 -3.92 10.71 -13.13
CA GLU A 223 -5.09 11.37 -12.55
C GLU A 223 -4.99 11.57 -11.04
N THR A 224 -4.13 10.82 -10.33
CA THR A 224 -3.97 10.90 -8.88
C THR A 224 -2.73 11.66 -8.45
N GLN A 225 -1.74 11.86 -9.33
CA GLN A 225 -0.56 12.66 -9.07
C GLN A 225 -0.93 14.11 -8.81
N GLY A 226 -0.49 14.68 -7.67
CA GLY A 226 -0.79 16.04 -7.26
C GLY A 226 -2.27 16.32 -7.00
N LEU A 227 -3.10 15.29 -6.82
CA LEU A 227 -4.53 15.45 -6.54
C LEU A 227 -4.77 16.22 -5.25
N ALA A 228 -4.01 15.91 -4.18
CA ALA A 228 -4.08 16.56 -2.88
C ALA A 228 -3.20 17.83 -2.89
N ASN A 229 -3.68 18.87 -3.54
CA ASN A 229 -3.08 20.19 -3.67
C ASN A 229 -3.86 21.26 -2.89
N ALA A 230 -3.45 22.52 -2.97
CA ALA A 230 -4.08 23.64 -2.25
C ALA A 230 -5.59 23.72 -2.48
N GLY A 231 -6.06 23.49 -3.71
CA GLY A 231 -7.49 23.50 -4.06
C GLY A 231 -8.26 22.33 -3.43
N PHE A 232 -7.61 21.17 -3.30
CA PHE A 232 -8.17 20.01 -2.62
C PHE A 232 -8.31 20.29 -1.12
N PHE A 233 -7.24 20.73 -0.46
CA PHE A 233 -7.27 21.03 0.98
C PHE A 233 -8.23 22.17 1.31
N ALA A 234 -8.31 23.20 0.47
CA ALA A 234 -9.26 24.30 0.65
C ALA A 234 -10.73 23.85 0.51
N ALA A 235 -11.00 22.79 -0.27
CA ALA A 235 -12.34 22.21 -0.42
C ALA A 235 -12.73 21.29 0.75
N MET A 236 -11.77 20.81 1.55
CA MET A 236 -12.05 20.03 2.75
C MET A 236 -12.70 20.91 3.82
N ARG A 237 -13.46 20.28 4.70
CA ARG A 237 -13.99 20.94 5.89
C ARG A 237 -12.86 21.54 6.71
N ARG A 238 -13.01 22.80 7.16
CA ARG A 238 -12.02 23.40 8.06
C ARG A 238 -11.93 22.62 9.36
N GLY A 239 -10.70 22.28 9.78
CA GLY A 239 -10.43 21.46 10.96
C GLY A 239 -10.58 19.96 10.72
N ALA A 240 -10.71 19.51 9.46
CA ALA A 240 -10.67 18.10 9.10
C ALA A 240 -9.25 17.52 9.22
N TYR A 241 -9.18 16.19 9.27
CA TYR A 241 -7.94 15.43 9.24
C TYR A 241 -7.71 14.83 7.85
N PHE A 242 -6.42 14.75 7.45
CA PHE A 242 -6.02 14.09 6.20
C PHE A 242 -5.04 12.97 6.50
N ALA A 243 -5.12 11.84 5.77
CA ALA A 243 -4.11 10.78 5.84
C ALA A 243 -3.81 10.20 4.47
N ASN A 244 -2.56 9.76 4.25
CA ASN A 244 -2.14 9.08 3.03
C ASN A 244 -1.27 7.87 3.35
N GLY A 245 -1.80 6.68 3.04
CA GLY A 245 -1.10 5.39 3.07
C GLY A 245 -1.07 4.71 1.68
N GLY A 246 -1.30 5.47 0.61
CA GLY A 246 -1.28 4.98 -0.79
C GLY A 246 0.03 5.24 -1.49
N ARG A 247 0.17 6.41 -2.14
CA ARG A 247 1.37 6.84 -2.84
C ARG A 247 1.69 8.30 -2.51
N GLY A 248 2.98 8.59 -2.32
CA GLY A 248 3.45 9.91 -1.91
C GLY A 248 3.19 11.02 -2.92
N ASP A 249 3.24 10.70 -4.20
CA ASP A 249 3.04 11.66 -5.30
C ASP A 249 1.59 12.19 -5.44
N LEU A 250 0.66 11.61 -4.68
CA LEU A 250 -0.69 12.17 -4.54
C LEU A 250 -0.67 13.56 -3.89
N VAL A 251 0.26 13.81 -2.97
CA VAL A 251 0.30 15.00 -2.12
C VAL A 251 1.29 16.03 -2.65
N VAL A 252 0.86 17.28 -2.78
CA VAL A 252 1.76 18.44 -2.95
C VAL A 252 2.20 18.87 -1.55
N ASN A 253 3.44 18.58 -1.19
CA ASN A 253 3.96 18.74 0.17
C ASN A 253 3.82 20.17 0.71
N GLU A 254 4.15 21.17 -0.10
CA GLU A 254 4.09 22.59 0.27
C GLU A 254 2.65 23.03 0.56
N ASP A 255 1.69 22.52 -0.20
CA ASP A 255 0.27 22.82 -0.03
C ASP A 255 -0.29 22.19 1.25
N LEU A 256 0.17 20.97 1.59
CA LEU A 256 -0.17 20.31 2.86
C LEU A 256 0.37 21.11 4.06
N VAL A 257 1.66 21.49 4.01
CA VAL A 257 2.30 22.30 5.06
C VAL A 257 1.53 23.61 5.25
N ALA A 258 1.18 24.30 4.17
CA ALA A 258 0.40 25.54 4.22
C ALA A 258 -1.01 25.32 4.85
N ALA A 259 -1.67 24.21 4.48
CA ALA A 259 -3.00 23.88 5.02
C ALA A 259 -2.96 23.57 6.54
N LEU A 260 -1.91 22.92 7.01
CA LEU A 260 -1.69 22.66 8.44
C LEU A 260 -1.35 23.97 9.17
N ALA A 261 -0.43 24.77 8.64
CA ALA A 261 0.02 26.02 9.29
C ALA A 261 -1.10 27.06 9.45
N CYS A 262 -2.04 27.14 8.49
CA CYS A 262 -3.17 28.06 8.59
C CYS A 262 -4.40 27.48 9.34
N GLY A 263 -4.32 26.25 9.85
CA GLY A 263 -5.40 25.54 10.53
C GLY A 263 -6.59 25.20 9.62
N GLN A 264 -6.37 25.09 8.32
CA GLN A 264 -7.35 24.52 7.40
C GLN A 264 -7.55 23.04 7.71
N LEU A 265 -6.45 22.31 7.99
CA LEU A 265 -6.45 20.96 8.54
C LEU A 265 -6.10 20.99 10.03
N ALA A 266 -6.77 20.18 10.83
CA ALA A 266 -6.45 19.99 12.25
C ALA A 266 -5.20 19.12 12.43
N GLY A 267 -4.92 18.22 11.49
CA GLY A 267 -3.74 17.38 11.47
C GLY A 267 -3.69 16.51 10.23
N ALA A 268 -2.52 15.94 9.95
CA ALA A 268 -2.34 14.98 8.88
C ALA A 268 -1.42 13.84 9.27
N ALA A 269 -1.55 12.68 8.58
CA ALA A 269 -0.70 11.50 8.74
C ALA A 269 -0.23 11.02 7.36
N LEU A 270 1.08 10.89 7.19
CA LEU A 270 1.69 10.37 5.96
C LEU A 270 2.60 9.21 6.28
N ASP A 271 2.37 8.07 5.64
CA ASP A 271 3.34 6.96 5.62
C ASP A 271 4.15 6.96 4.32
N VAL A 272 3.68 7.68 3.31
CA VAL A 272 4.28 7.80 1.98
C VAL A 272 4.43 9.25 1.56
N MET A 273 5.54 9.59 0.91
CA MET A 273 5.86 10.95 0.48
C MET A 273 6.79 10.98 -0.74
N VAL A 274 7.05 12.14 -1.29
CA VAL A 274 8.01 12.34 -2.39
C VAL A 274 8.92 13.51 -2.03
N PRO A 275 10.28 13.32 -2.13
CA PRO A 275 10.99 12.08 -2.42
C PRO A 275 11.02 11.08 -1.25
N GLU A 276 11.30 9.82 -1.54
CA GLU A 276 11.66 8.82 -0.54
C GLU A 276 13.08 8.29 -0.83
N PRO A 277 14.01 8.32 0.15
CA PRO A 277 13.86 8.86 1.52
C PRO A 277 13.57 10.35 1.55
N LEU A 278 12.80 10.80 2.57
CA LEU A 278 12.52 12.22 2.78
C LEU A 278 13.81 12.98 3.10
N SER A 279 14.09 14.09 2.36
CA SER A 279 15.25 14.96 2.62
C SER A 279 15.20 15.53 4.04
N ALA A 280 16.37 15.67 4.67
CA ALA A 280 16.50 16.29 5.99
C ALA A 280 16.03 17.76 6.02
N GLU A 281 16.06 18.44 4.87
CA GLU A 281 15.63 19.83 4.71
C GLU A 281 14.13 19.96 4.37
N SER A 282 13.39 18.86 4.32
CA SER A 282 11.97 18.89 3.97
C SER A 282 11.15 19.66 5.01
N PRO A 283 10.27 20.59 4.57
CA PRO A 283 9.39 21.33 5.48
C PRO A 283 8.35 20.44 6.16
N LEU A 284 8.18 19.21 5.71
CA LEU A 284 7.27 18.25 6.35
C LEU A 284 7.70 17.91 7.78
N TRP A 285 9.01 17.90 8.09
CA TRP A 285 9.51 17.57 9.42
C TRP A 285 9.01 18.52 10.51
N ASP A 286 8.86 19.81 10.17
CA ASP A 286 8.48 20.87 11.10
C ASP A 286 6.99 21.28 10.96
N ALA A 287 6.23 20.60 10.10
CA ALA A 287 4.81 20.92 9.91
C ALA A 287 4.00 20.61 11.18
N PRO A 288 3.15 21.55 11.63
CA PRO A 288 2.37 21.34 12.86
C PRO A 288 1.36 20.21 12.70
N ASN A 289 1.19 19.39 13.73
CA ASN A 289 0.21 18.29 13.78
C ASN A 289 0.34 17.30 12.58
N LEU A 290 1.56 17.08 12.09
CA LEU A 290 1.86 16.09 11.07
C LEU A 290 2.54 14.87 11.70
N ALA A 291 1.94 13.69 11.51
CA ALA A 291 2.57 12.41 11.83
C ALA A 291 3.20 11.82 10.57
N LEU A 292 4.51 11.53 10.63
CA LEU A 292 5.27 10.93 9.53
C LEU A 292 5.79 9.57 9.92
N THR A 293 5.70 8.60 9.00
CA THR A 293 6.42 7.33 9.09
C THR A 293 7.09 7.02 7.74
N PRO A 294 8.26 6.35 7.72
CA PRO A 294 9.09 6.21 6.51
C PRO A 294 8.67 4.99 5.68
N HIS A 295 7.43 4.97 5.16
CA HIS A 295 6.86 3.95 4.29
C HIS A 295 6.97 2.54 4.91
N VAL A 296 6.56 2.41 6.17
CA VAL A 296 6.72 1.18 6.97
C VAL A 296 5.40 0.46 7.26
N SER A 297 4.26 1.09 6.98
CA SER A 297 2.94 0.51 7.28
C SER A 297 2.71 -0.83 6.56
N GLY A 298 3.26 -0.99 5.36
CA GLY A 298 3.24 -2.21 4.56
C GLY A 298 4.50 -3.07 4.69
N GLY A 299 5.34 -2.84 5.70
CA GLY A 299 6.50 -3.69 5.97
C GLY A 299 6.10 -5.08 6.50
N PHE A 300 7.07 -6.02 6.51
CA PHE A 300 6.84 -7.38 7.03
C PHE A 300 6.85 -7.45 8.58
N HIS A 301 6.66 -6.30 9.23
CA HIS A 301 6.61 -6.19 10.69
C HIS A 301 5.37 -6.86 11.31
N LEU A 302 4.30 -6.97 10.54
CA LEU A 302 3.13 -7.77 10.91
C LEU A 302 3.19 -9.11 10.16
N ALA A 303 3.34 -10.21 10.88
CA ALA A 303 3.60 -11.54 10.31
C ALA A 303 2.56 -11.98 9.26
N VAL A 304 1.29 -11.60 9.43
CA VAL A 304 0.21 -11.93 8.49
C VAL A 304 0.45 -11.40 7.08
N VAL A 305 1.22 -10.32 6.91
CA VAL A 305 1.53 -9.77 5.57
C VAL A 305 2.30 -10.79 4.75
N LEU A 306 3.37 -11.35 5.32
CA LEU A 306 4.18 -12.35 4.62
C LEU A 306 3.40 -13.64 4.38
N ASP A 307 2.56 -14.07 5.33
CA ASP A 307 1.68 -15.22 5.17
C ASP A 307 0.71 -15.03 3.99
N ASN A 308 0.06 -13.87 3.88
CA ASN A 308 -0.83 -13.53 2.78
C ASN A 308 -0.10 -13.50 1.42
N ILE A 309 1.13 -12.98 1.38
CA ILE A 309 1.96 -12.96 0.16
C ILE A 309 2.26 -14.39 -0.29
N VAL A 310 2.65 -15.26 0.64
CA VAL A 310 2.93 -16.69 0.36
C VAL A 310 1.68 -17.38 -0.16
N ASP A 311 0.52 -17.14 0.43
CA ASP A 311 -0.74 -17.75 0.00
C ASP A 311 -1.16 -17.28 -1.40
N ILE A 312 -0.98 -15.97 -1.72
CA ILE A 312 -1.22 -15.44 -3.07
C ILE A 312 -0.25 -16.07 -4.08
N ALA A 313 1.04 -16.20 -3.73
CA ALA A 313 2.05 -16.77 -4.60
C ALA A 313 1.79 -18.28 -4.86
N ALA A 314 1.50 -19.04 -3.80
CA ALA A 314 1.17 -20.47 -3.92
C ALA A 314 -0.08 -20.69 -4.78
N GLU A 315 -1.12 -19.87 -4.60
CA GLU A 315 -2.34 -19.92 -5.41
C GLU A 315 -2.03 -19.58 -6.88
N ASN A 316 -1.19 -18.58 -7.17
CA ASN A 316 -0.82 -18.24 -8.54
C ASN A 316 0.07 -19.31 -9.20
N LEU A 317 0.93 -19.99 -8.45
CA LEU A 317 1.67 -21.17 -8.94
C LEU A 317 0.70 -22.30 -9.34
N ARG A 318 -0.29 -22.59 -8.50
CA ARG A 318 -1.33 -23.57 -8.79
C ARG A 318 -2.13 -23.19 -10.04
N ARG A 319 -2.56 -21.94 -10.15
CA ARG A 319 -3.33 -21.40 -11.29
C ARG A 319 -2.52 -21.42 -12.58
N LEU A 320 -1.22 -21.10 -12.50
CA LEU A 320 -0.31 -21.16 -13.62
C LEU A 320 -0.24 -22.57 -14.22
N ARG A 321 -0.15 -23.58 -13.36
CA ARG A 321 -0.12 -24.99 -13.75
C ARG A 321 -1.43 -25.44 -14.36
N ALA A 322 -2.54 -25.00 -13.80
CA ALA A 322 -3.89 -25.34 -14.28
C ALA A 322 -4.33 -24.58 -15.55
N GLY A 323 -3.54 -23.58 -16.02
CA GLY A 323 -3.96 -22.68 -17.10
C GLY A 323 -5.11 -21.74 -16.70
N GLU A 324 -5.35 -21.56 -15.39
CA GLU A 324 -6.39 -20.71 -14.86
C GLU A 324 -5.96 -19.22 -14.87
N PRO A 325 -6.92 -18.27 -14.87
CA PRO A 325 -6.62 -16.86 -14.69
C PRO A 325 -5.86 -16.60 -13.39
N LEU A 326 -4.73 -15.85 -13.47
CA LEU A 326 -3.93 -15.54 -12.31
C LEU A 326 -4.60 -14.45 -11.44
N ARG A 327 -4.48 -14.59 -10.14
CA ARG A 327 -4.92 -13.57 -9.18
C ARG A 327 -4.00 -12.35 -9.26
N ASN A 328 -4.60 -11.14 -9.24
CA ASN A 328 -3.87 -9.87 -9.27
C ASN A 328 -2.91 -9.71 -10.46
N HIS A 329 -3.26 -10.26 -11.63
CA HIS A 329 -2.52 -10.08 -12.86
C HIS A 329 -2.61 -8.62 -13.32
N VAL A 330 -1.46 -7.97 -13.56
CA VAL A 330 -1.36 -6.53 -13.86
C VAL A 330 -0.68 -6.21 -15.19
N LEU A 331 0.27 -7.04 -15.64
CA LEU A 331 1.00 -6.87 -16.91
C LEU A 331 1.30 -8.23 -17.55
N GLY A 332 1.38 -8.26 -18.92
CA GLY A 332 1.79 -9.43 -19.72
C GLY A 332 0.69 -10.15 -20.49
#